data_cf7ec5bd6b9110a56d50606d92a8a784
#
_entry.id   cf7ec5bd6b9110a56d50606d92a8a784
#
_cell.length_a   1.000
_cell.length_b   1.000
_cell.length_c   1.000
_cell.angle_alpha   90.00
_cell.angle_beta   90.00
_cell.angle_gamma   90.00
#
_symmetry.space_group_name_H-M   'P 1'
#
loop_
_entity.id
_entity.type
_entity.pdbx_description
1 polymer ?
#
loop_
_entity_poly.entity_id
_entity_poly.type
_entity_poly.pdbx_seq_one_letter_code
_entity_poly.pdbx_strand_id
1 'polypeptide(L)'
;MTSPESLDTRSKSKKPKITPLPVADAAARAEAELALAQAAKTFSVKVLTVNIHKGFTFFNRKFILPELREAVRKIGADVVFLQEVTGSHTHHGDKFDNYPDTPHYEFLADSIWPDFAYGRNAVYDKGDHGNAVMSKFPIVRFENHDVSISGPERRGLLHCELQIPGRETNLHAVCVHLSLREEHRTLQMDKLCDLIKKQVPVQAPLIVAGDFNDWRHRALTQLAEGAGLHEVFVTANGHPARTFPARRPLLRLDRIYVRNAIGHKPSVLPRKPWSHLSDHAPLAAVIEL
;
A
#
# COMPACT_ATOMS: atom_id res chain seq x y z
N MET A 1 -66.08 72.53 -31.03
CA MET A 1 -66.41 71.56 -32.05
C MET A 1 -65.10 70.98 -32.57
N THR A 2 -65.06 69.67 -32.75
CA THR A 2 -63.98 68.83 -33.25
C THR A 2 -63.05 68.24 -32.18
N SER A 3 -63.28 66.99 -31.93
CA SER A 3 -62.46 66.09 -31.14
C SER A 3 -61.16 65.69 -31.88
N PRO A 4 -60.08 65.34 -31.16
CA PRO A 4 -58.89 64.69 -31.75
C PRO A 4 -58.92 63.18 -31.59
N GLU A 5 -58.51 62.52 -32.67
CA GLU A 5 -58.26 61.04 -32.76
C GLU A 5 -57.13 60.59 -31.90
N SER A 6 -57.33 59.41 -31.26
CA SER A 6 -56.35 58.70 -30.50
C SER A 6 -55.58 57.68 -31.38
N LEU A 7 -54.27 57.78 -31.46
CA LEU A 7 -53.36 56.78 -32.06
C LEU A 7 -52.84 55.84 -30.99
N ASP A 8 -53.37 54.59 -31.01
CA ASP A 8 -52.91 53.48 -30.21
C ASP A 8 -51.83 52.73 -31.01
N THR A 9 -50.52 52.87 -30.59
CA THR A 9 -49.41 52.06 -31.08
C THR A 9 -48.91 51.09 -30.03
N ARG A 10 -49.58 49.92 -29.89
CA ARG A 10 -49.07 48.82 -29.12
C ARG A 10 -48.01 48.05 -29.91
N SER A 11 -46.72 48.30 -29.58
CA SER A 11 -45.60 47.47 -30.00
C SER A 11 -45.65 46.12 -29.24
N LYS A 12 -45.92 45.06 -30.01
CA LYS A 12 -45.81 43.67 -29.49
C LYS A 12 -44.33 43.24 -29.47
N SER A 13 -43.70 43.29 -28.32
CA SER A 13 -42.35 42.66 -28.09
C SER A 13 -42.48 41.17 -28.25
N LYS A 14 -41.87 40.57 -29.28
CA LYS A 14 -41.70 39.13 -29.44
C LYS A 14 -40.65 38.64 -28.40
N LYS A 15 -41.06 37.83 -27.41
CA LYS A 15 -40.16 37.08 -26.53
C LYS A 15 -39.27 36.17 -27.38
N PRO A 16 -37.96 36.08 -27.11
CA PRO A 16 -37.09 35.15 -27.81
C PRO A 16 -37.53 33.70 -27.55
N LYS A 17 -37.68 32.92 -28.62
CA LYS A 17 -37.88 31.47 -28.52
C LYS A 17 -36.57 30.84 -28.01
N ILE A 18 -36.59 30.31 -26.78
CA ILE A 18 -35.50 29.45 -26.27
C ILE A 18 -35.65 28.11 -26.98
N THR A 19 -34.74 27.82 -27.90
CA THR A 19 -34.64 26.48 -28.52
C THR A 19 -33.99 25.55 -27.53
N PRO A 20 -34.62 24.44 -27.15
CA PRO A 20 -33.96 23.45 -26.26
C PRO A 20 -32.74 22.86 -26.96
N LEU A 21 -31.61 22.75 -26.26
CA LEU A 21 -30.43 22.06 -26.74
C LEU A 21 -30.77 20.58 -27.04
N PRO A 22 -30.15 19.95 -28.05
CA PRO A 22 -30.37 18.54 -28.36
C PRO A 22 -30.04 17.65 -27.13
N VAL A 23 -30.92 16.73 -26.77
CA VAL A 23 -30.82 15.85 -25.61
C VAL A 23 -29.51 15.02 -25.62
N ALA A 24 -29.01 14.68 -26.81
CA ALA A 24 -27.74 13.98 -27.01
C ALA A 24 -26.52 14.77 -26.51
N ASP A 25 -26.55 16.11 -26.64
CA ASP A 25 -25.46 16.98 -26.19
C ASP A 25 -25.46 17.17 -24.66
N ALA A 26 -26.64 17.12 -24.04
CA ALA A 26 -26.77 17.18 -22.58
C ALA A 26 -26.32 15.90 -21.89
N ALA A 27 -26.60 14.73 -22.46
CA ALA A 27 -26.10 13.45 -21.93
C ALA A 27 -24.58 13.33 -22.04
N ALA A 28 -24.00 13.68 -23.18
CA ALA A 28 -22.56 13.67 -23.39
C ALA A 28 -21.82 14.66 -22.45
N ARG A 29 -22.42 15.81 -22.16
CA ARG A 29 -21.87 16.76 -21.16
C ARG A 29 -21.97 16.25 -19.76
N ALA A 30 -23.06 15.61 -19.36
CA ALA A 30 -23.23 15.00 -18.06
C ALA A 30 -22.23 13.85 -17.83
N GLU A 31 -22.01 13.02 -18.85
CA GLU A 31 -20.97 11.97 -18.82
C GLU A 31 -19.56 12.56 -18.73
N ALA A 32 -19.26 13.61 -19.48
CA ALA A 32 -17.97 14.30 -19.43
C ALA A 32 -17.75 15.00 -18.06
N GLU A 33 -18.77 15.64 -17.50
CA GLU A 33 -18.72 16.24 -16.16
C GLU A 33 -18.57 15.17 -15.07
N LEU A 34 -19.25 14.03 -15.19
CA LEU A 34 -19.10 12.91 -14.28
C LEU A 34 -17.69 12.30 -14.37
N ALA A 35 -17.18 12.11 -15.59
CA ALA A 35 -15.81 11.62 -15.81
C ALA A 35 -14.76 12.61 -15.29
N LEU A 36 -14.97 13.93 -15.47
CA LEU A 36 -14.09 14.97 -14.92
C LEU A 36 -14.15 15.02 -13.39
N ALA A 37 -15.33 14.88 -12.80
CA ALA A 37 -15.53 14.82 -11.36
C ALA A 37 -14.94 13.54 -10.76
N GLN A 38 -14.98 12.42 -11.47
CA GLN A 38 -14.31 11.16 -11.08
C GLN A 38 -12.79 11.29 -11.21
N ALA A 39 -12.27 11.84 -12.32
CA ALA A 39 -10.85 12.10 -12.50
C ALA A 39 -10.26 13.08 -11.46
N ALA A 40 -11.04 14.06 -11.03
CA ALA A 40 -10.65 15.01 -9.99
C ALA A 40 -10.62 14.38 -8.58
N LYS A 41 -11.17 13.18 -8.39
CA LYS A 41 -11.21 12.45 -7.10
C LYS A 41 -10.22 11.30 -7.02
N THR A 42 -9.56 10.92 -8.11
CA THR A 42 -8.60 9.80 -8.09
C THR A 42 -7.25 10.29 -7.57
N PHE A 43 -6.80 9.68 -6.49
CA PHE A 43 -5.48 9.90 -5.91
C PHE A 43 -4.68 8.61 -6.02
N SER A 44 -3.51 8.67 -6.64
CA SER A 44 -2.68 7.49 -6.84
C SER A 44 -1.53 7.46 -5.86
N VAL A 45 -1.34 6.32 -5.21
CA VAL A 45 -0.26 6.03 -4.26
C VAL A 45 0.63 4.94 -4.84
N LYS A 46 1.91 5.23 -5.03
CA LYS A 46 2.89 4.22 -5.41
C LYS A 46 3.36 3.46 -4.18
N VAL A 47 3.19 2.15 -4.19
CA VAL A 47 3.57 1.28 -3.07
C VAL A 47 4.72 0.35 -3.43
N LEU A 48 5.52 0.00 -2.43
CA LEU A 48 6.60 -0.97 -2.50
C LEU A 48 6.50 -1.91 -1.30
N THR A 49 6.67 -3.22 -1.50
CA THR A 49 6.89 -4.17 -0.40
C THR A 49 8.14 -4.99 -0.64
N VAL A 50 8.93 -5.18 0.42
CA VAL A 50 10.14 -6.00 0.40
C VAL A 50 10.49 -6.55 1.78
N ASN A 51 10.74 -7.85 1.85
CA ASN A 51 11.44 -8.46 2.98
C ASN A 51 12.92 -8.12 2.84
N ILE A 52 13.51 -7.40 3.81
CA ILE A 52 14.87 -6.85 3.71
C ILE A 52 15.94 -7.76 4.34
N HIS A 53 15.56 -8.96 4.80
CA HIS A 53 16.48 -9.92 5.37
C HIS A 53 17.47 -9.30 6.39
N LYS A 54 16.93 -8.47 7.31
CA LYS A 54 17.69 -7.73 8.35
C LYS A 54 18.84 -6.87 7.83
N GLY A 55 18.79 -6.46 6.56
CA GLY A 55 19.84 -5.66 5.92
C GLY A 55 21.09 -6.46 5.53
N PHE A 56 20.98 -7.77 5.40
CA PHE A 56 22.09 -8.65 5.00
C PHE A 56 21.82 -9.34 3.65
N THR A 57 22.91 -9.72 2.98
CA THR A 57 22.84 -10.61 1.82
C THR A 57 22.41 -12.01 2.26
N PHE A 58 21.94 -12.82 1.29
CA PHE A 58 21.66 -14.24 1.48
C PHE A 58 22.82 -14.94 2.22
N PHE A 59 22.53 -15.72 3.23
CA PHE A 59 23.46 -16.30 4.23
C PHE A 59 24.14 -15.30 5.18
N ASN A 60 23.63 -14.08 5.36
CA ASN A 60 24.17 -13.07 6.29
C ASN A 60 25.67 -12.76 6.09
N ARG A 61 26.18 -12.85 4.86
CA ARG A 61 27.61 -12.71 4.55
C ARG A 61 28.09 -11.27 4.51
N LYS A 62 27.26 -10.36 4.08
CA LYS A 62 27.60 -8.94 3.94
C LYS A 62 26.43 -8.09 4.43
N PHE A 63 26.73 -7.06 5.20
CA PHE A 63 25.78 -6.01 5.54
C PHE A 63 25.62 -5.05 4.34
N ILE A 64 24.39 -4.80 3.92
CA ILE A 64 24.07 -4.12 2.65
C ILE A 64 22.94 -3.09 2.81
N LEU A 65 22.62 -2.70 4.02
CA LEU A 65 21.54 -1.75 4.29
C LEU A 65 21.72 -0.40 3.58
N PRO A 66 22.96 0.18 3.47
CA PRO A 66 23.19 1.40 2.71
C PRO A 66 22.84 1.26 1.21
N GLU A 67 23.26 0.15 0.59
CA GLU A 67 22.96 -0.13 -0.82
C GLU A 67 21.45 -0.38 -1.02
N LEU A 68 20.81 -1.02 -0.04
CA LEU A 68 19.35 -1.24 -0.03
C LEU A 68 18.61 0.09 0.07
N ARG A 69 19.02 1.00 0.95
CA ARG A 69 18.46 2.35 1.05
C ARG A 69 18.45 3.06 -0.31
N GLU A 70 19.59 3.10 -0.99
CA GLU A 70 19.67 3.74 -2.30
C GLU A 70 18.78 3.06 -3.36
N ALA A 71 18.63 1.76 -3.31
CA ALA A 71 17.74 1.03 -4.21
C ALA A 71 16.25 1.34 -3.94
N VAL A 72 15.83 1.38 -2.65
CA VAL A 72 14.47 1.74 -2.24
C VAL A 72 14.15 3.20 -2.64
N ARG A 73 15.10 4.13 -2.40
CA ARG A 73 14.98 5.55 -2.80
C ARG A 73 14.69 5.71 -4.28
N LYS A 74 15.43 5.00 -5.14
CA LYS A 74 15.28 5.08 -6.62
C LYS A 74 13.90 4.63 -7.10
N ILE A 75 13.19 3.80 -6.35
CA ILE A 75 11.82 3.40 -6.69
C ILE A 75 10.86 4.57 -6.54
N GLY A 76 11.11 5.47 -5.57
CA GLY A 76 10.28 6.65 -5.34
C GLY A 76 8.85 6.30 -4.90
N ALA A 77 8.65 5.19 -4.18
CA ALA A 77 7.36 4.81 -3.64
C ALA A 77 6.88 5.84 -2.60
N ASP A 78 5.56 6.00 -2.49
CA ASP A 78 4.96 6.90 -1.50
C ASP A 78 4.76 6.20 -0.17
N VAL A 79 4.46 4.89 -0.20
CA VAL A 79 4.36 4.03 0.97
C VAL A 79 5.20 2.77 0.75
N VAL A 80 6.03 2.42 1.74
CA VAL A 80 6.92 1.26 1.70
C VAL A 80 6.63 0.33 2.87
N PHE A 81 6.39 -0.93 2.56
CA PHE A 81 6.14 -2.01 3.52
C PHE A 81 7.40 -2.86 3.64
N LEU A 82 7.99 -2.93 4.82
CA LEU A 82 9.23 -3.65 5.06
C LEU A 82 9.02 -4.79 6.07
N GLN A 83 9.60 -5.94 5.78
CA GLN A 83 9.63 -7.09 6.67
C GLN A 83 11.07 -7.42 7.04
N GLU A 84 11.25 -8.10 8.17
CA GLU A 84 12.55 -8.41 8.78
C GLU A 84 13.43 -7.18 9.02
N VAL A 85 12.84 -6.10 9.50
CA VAL A 85 13.55 -4.86 9.83
C VAL A 85 14.15 -4.99 11.23
N THR A 86 15.44 -4.73 11.40
CA THR A 86 16.09 -4.66 12.71
C THR A 86 15.76 -3.33 13.37
N GLY A 87 15.21 -3.36 14.59
CA GLY A 87 14.99 -2.18 15.41
C GLY A 87 16.27 -1.75 16.11
N SER A 88 16.79 -2.62 16.99
CA SER A 88 18.06 -2.40 17.68
C SER A 88 18.93 -3.65 17.62
N HIS A 89 20.26 -3.47 17.67
CA HIS A 89 21.20 -4.59 17.80
C HIS A 89 22.51 -4.13 18.45
N THR A 90 22.84 -4.68 19.61
CA THR A 90 23.94 -4.21 20.46
C THR A 90 25.34 -4.58 19.99
N HIS A 91 25.50 -5.53 19.05
CA HIS A 91 26.81 -6.08 18.65
C HIS A 91 27.13 -5.93 17.16
N HIS A 92 26.21 -5.50 16.32
CA HIS A 92 26.47 -5.38 14.89
C HIS A 92 27.34 -4.16 14.57
N GLY A 93 27.22 -3.07 15.34
CA GLY A 93 28.10 -1.89 15.21
C GLY A 93 29.57 -2.22 15.41
N ASP A 94 29.89 -3.18 16.29
CA ASP A 94 31.28 -3.63 16.54
C ASP A 94 31.88 -4.45 15.39
N LYS A 95 31.02 -4.99 14.49
CA LYS A 95 31.45 -5.92 13.42
C LYS A 95 31.44 -5.31 12.02
N PHE A 96 30.66 -4.27 11.82
CA PHE A 96 30.44 -3.68 10.50
C PHE A 96 30.59 -2.16 10.58
N ASP A 97 31.65 -1.61 10.00
CA ASP A 97 31.97 -0.18 10.01
C ASP A 97 30.85 0.70 9.42
N ASN A 98 30.00 0.14 8.57
CA ASN A 98 28.87 0.83 7.92
C ASN A 98 27.51 0.52 8.56
N TYR A 99 27.50 -0.05 9.77
CA TYR A 99 26.26 -0.29 10.51
C TYR A 99 25.73 1.05 11.08
N PRO A 100 24.43 1.39 10.86
CA PRO A 100 23.92 2.67 11.35
C PRO A 100 23.76 2.68 12.87
N ASP A 101 23.98 3.86 13.47
CA ASP A 101 23.73 4.09 14.90
C ASP A 101 22.23 4.18 15.22
N THR A 102 21.41 4.42 14.18
CA THR A 102 19.95 4.49 14.28
C THR A 102 19.30 3.17 13.89
N PRO A 103 18.06 2.89 14.33
CA PRO A 103 17.28 1.75 13.86
C PRO A 103 17.19 1.69 12.32
N HIS A 104 17.13 0.48 11.78
CA HIS A 104 17.11 0.29 10.31
C HIS A 104 15.95 1.02 9.62
N TYR A 105 14.79 1.11 10.24
CA TYR A 105 13.62 1.81 9.67
C TYR A 105 13.85 3.32 9.59
N GLU A 106 14.50 3.93 10.59
CA GLU A 106 14.89 5.35 10.57
C GLU A 106 15.96 5.60 9.51
N PHE A 107 17.00 4.78 9.48
CA PHE A 107 18.06 4.87 8.48
C PHE A 107 17.53 4.74 7.04
N LEU A 108 16.56 3.86 6.80
CA LEU A 108 15.94 3.67 5.48
C LEU A 108 14.99 4.80 5.12
N ALA A 109 14.23 5.33 6.10
CA ALA A 109 13.29 6.42 5.88
C ALA A 109 14.00 7.71 5.48
N ASP A 110 15.12 8.03 6.16
CA ASP A 110 15.93 9.20 5.89
C ASP A 110 15.06 10.47 5.73
N SER A 111 15.39 11.34 4.79
CA SER A 111 14.64 12.57 4.49
C SER A 111 13.47 12.38 3.49
N ILE A 112 13.28 11.18 2.95
CA ILE A 112 12.30 10.91 1.88
C ILE A 112 10.93 10.50 2.43
N TRP A 113 10.92 9.72 3.50
CA TRP A 113 9.71 9.31 4.19
C TRP A 113 9.71 9.93 5.59
N PRO A 114 9.11 11.13 5.74
CA PRO A 114 9.14 11.85 7.01
C PRO A 114 8.39 11.12 8.13
N ASP A 115 7.46 10.25 7.75
CA ASP A 115 6.69 9.44 8.69
C ASP A 115 7.03 7.96 8.53
N PHE A 116 7.22 7.29 9.65
CA PHE A 116 7.44 5.85 9.70
C PHE A 116 6.87 5.25 10.98
N ALA A 117 6.48 3.97 10.91
CA ALA A 117 6.03 3.17 12.03
C ALA A 117 6.82 1.87 12.08
N TYR A 118 7.12 1.39 13.28
CA TYR A 118 7.80 0.12 13.49
C TYR A 118 7.02 -0.78 14.45
N GLY A 119 6.74 -1.99 14.01
CA GLY A 119 6.09 -3.04 14.79
C GLY A 119 7.13 -4.07 15.22
N ARG A 120 7.56 -4.00 16.48
CA ARG A 120 8.52 -4.94 17.07
C ARG A 120 7.85 -6.29 17.31
N ASN A 121 8.30 -7.35 16.63
CA ASN A 121 7.71 -8.67 16.71
C ASN A 121 8.56 -9.63 17.55
N ALA A 122 9.83 -9.82 17.21
CA ALA A 122 10.74 -10.71 17.92
C ALA A 122 11.76 -9.91 18.70
N VAL A 123 11.88 -10.22 20.00
CA VAL A 123 12.85 -9.64 20.92
C VAL A 123 13.77 -10.75 21.41
N TYR A 124 15.06 -10.52 21.39
CA TYR A 124 16.11 -11.43 21.85
C TYR A 124 17.20 -10.63 22.56
N ASP A 125 18.10 -11.29 23.28
CA ASP A 125 19.09 -10.65 24.16
C ASP A 125 19.94 -9.55 23.49
N LYS A 126 20.18 -9.69 22.18
CA LYS A 126 21.03 -8.77 21.42
C LYS A 126 20.28 -7.73 20.60
N GLY A 127 18.96 -7.80 20.54
CA GLY A 127 18.18 -6.87 19.75
C GLY A 127 16.76 -7.32 19.45
N ASP A 128 16.17 -6.72 18.44
CA ASP A 128 14.82 -7.01 17.99
C ASP A 128 14.68 -6.88 16.48
N HIS A 129 13.63 -7.50 15.93
CA HIS A 129 13.22 -7.26 14.55
C HIS A 129 11.71 -7.34 14.39
N GLY A 130 11.23 -6.75 13.30
CA GLY A 130 9.80 -6.68 13.04
C GLY A 130 9.46 -6.17 11.65
N ASN A 131 8.30 -5.54 11.56
CA ASN A 131 7.79 -4.91 10.35
C ASN A 131 7.93 -3.39 10.45
N ALA A 132 8.08 -2.72 9.30
CA ALA A 132 8.01 -1.26 9.26
C ALA A 132 7.16 -0.77 8.08
N VAL A 133 6.54 0.37 8.26
CA VAL A 133 5.89 1.13 7.20
C VAL A 133 6.56 2.51 7.15
N MET A 134 7.04 2.93 5.98
CA MET A 134 7.54 4.28 5.74
C MET A 134 6.58 4.98 4.79
N SER A 135 6.27 6.25 5.05
CA SER A 135 5.24 7.00 4.33
C SER A 135 5.69 8.43 4.03
N LYS A 136 5.34 8.92 2.83
CA LYS A 136 5.39 10.36 2.51
C LYS A 136 4.19 11.13 3.06
N PHE A 137 3.17 10.39 3.52
CA PHE A 137 1.96 10.95 4.12
C PHE A 137 2.01 10.81 5.64
N PRO A 138 1.40 11.73 6.40
CA PRO A 138 1.34 11.62 7.84
C PRO A 138 0.73 10.30 8.32
N ILE A 139 1.42 9.60 9.21
CA ILE A 139 0.90 8.43 9.94
C ILE A 139 0.21 8.96 11.20
N VAL A 140 -1.12 9.12 11.14
CA VAL A 140 -1.89 9.69 12.25
C VAL A 140 -2.12 8.72 13.40
N ARG A 141 -2.04 7.42 13.11
CA ARG A 141 -2.13 6.34 14.08
C ARG A 141 -1.44 5.09 13.58
N PHE A 142 -0.83 4.34 14.48
CA PHE A 142 -0.38 2.97 14.19
C PHE A 142 -0.49 2.07 15.42
N GLU A 143 -0.62 0.76 15.15
CA GLU A 143 -0.66 -0.28 16.18
C GLU A 143 -0.05 -1.57 15.62
N ASN A 144 0.76 -2.25 16.43
CA ASN A 144 1.31 -3.56 16.07
C ASN A 144 0.59 -4.66 16.84
N HIS A 145 -0.12 -5.52 16.13
CA HIS A 145 -0.91 -6.60 16.70
C HIS A 145 -0.11 -7.89 16.71
N ASP A 146 0.15 -8.45 17.88
CA ASP A 146 0.79 -9.77 18.00
C ASP A 146 -0.13 -10.87 17.48
N VAL A 147 0.31 -11.53 16.43
CA VAL A 147 -0.38 -12.67 15.83
C VAL A 147 0.40 -13.97 15.96
N SER A 148 1.41 -14.00 16.82
CA SER A 148 2.15 -15.21 17.13
C SER A 148 1.20 -16.33 17.61
N ILE A 149 1.45 -17.57 17.21
CA ILE A 149 0.58 -18.71 17.57
C ILE A 149 1.27 -19.56 18.65
N SER A 150 2.40 -20.18 18.31
CA SER A 150 3.16 -21.02 19.25
C SER A 150 4.61 -21.13 18.81
N GLY A 151 5.49 -21.51 19.76
CA GLY A 151 6.91 -21.69 19.51
C GLY A 151 7.72 -20.38 19.50
N PRO A 152 8.95 -20.39 18.98
CA PRO A 152 9.84 -19.24 19.01
C PRO A 152 9.54 -18.20 17.94
N GLU A 153 8.76 -18.55 16.92
CA GLU A 153 8.44 -17.66 15.79
C GLU A 153 7.46 -16.57 16.22
N ARG A 154 7.92 -15.32 16.18
CA ARG A 154 7.11 -14.14 16.53
C ARG A 154 6.68 -13.40 15.28
N ARG A 155 5.39 -13.07 15.21
CA ARG A 155 4.76 -12.40 14.06
C ARG A 155 3.82 -11.30 14.51
N GLY A 156 3.78 -10.22 13.74
CA GLY A 156 2.89 -9.09 13.99
C GLY A 156 2.26 -8.57 12.72
N LEU A 157 1.12 -7.91 12.88
CA LEU A 157 0.46 -7.11 11.85
C LEU A 157 0.62 -5.65 12.25
N LEU A 158 1.43 -4.90 11.49
CA LEU A 158 1.60 -3.47 11.72
C LEU A 158 0.55 -2.72 10.92
N HIS A 159 -0.47 -2.22 11.60
CA HIS A 159 -1.55 -1.41 11.03
C HIS A 159 -1.25 0.07 11.21
N CYS A 160 -1.33 0.84 10.12
CA CYS A 160 -1.12 2.28 10.07
C CYS A 160 -2.33 2.97 9.42
N GLU A 161 -2.69 4.15 9.92
CA GLU A 161 -3.66 5.05 9.31
C GLU A 161 -2.90 6.24 8.72
N LEU A 162 -3.02 6.44 7.40
CA LEU A 162 -2.30 7.46 6.64
C LEU A 162 -3.27 8.56 6.21
N GLN A 163 -2.96 9.81 6.53
CA GLN A 163 -3.75 10.95 6.10
C GLN A 163 -3.38 11.34 4.66
N ILE A 164 -4.29 11.08 3.73
CA ILE A 164 -4.09 11.41 2.32
C ILE A 164 -4.57 12.83 2.02
N PRO A 165 -3.74 13.69 1.40
CA PRO A 165 -4.13 15.06 1.07
C PRO A 165 -5.43 15.12 0.25
N GLY A 166 -6.35 16.00 0.67
CA GLY A 166 -7.62 16.21 -0.02
C GLY A 166 -8.66 15.10 0.15
N ARG A 167 -8.42 14.12 1.05
CA ARG A 167 -9.38 13.07 1.39
C ARG A 167 -9.83 13.16 2.85
N GLU A 168 -11.13 12.95 3.08
CA GLU A 168 -11.69 12.88 4.43
C GLU A 168 -11.42 11.55 5.11
N THR A 169 -11.32 10.47 4.32
CA THR A 169 -11.09 9.12 4.83
C THR A 169 -9.61 8.76 4.73
N ASN A 170 -9.00 8.33 5.84
CA ASN A 170 -7.63 7.86 5.88
C ASN A 170 -7.45 6.59 5.04
N LEU A 171 -6.26 6.44 4.45
CA LEU A 171 -5.81 5.17 3.88
C LEU A 171 -5.31 4.28 5.01
N HIS A 172 -5.86 3.07 5.11
CA HIS A 172 -5.34 2.06 6.02
C HIS A 172 -4.26 1.22 5.32
N ALA A 173 -3.14 1.01 6.00
CA ALA A 173 -2.01 0.24 5.52
C ALA A 173 -1.64 -0.83 6.55
N VAL A 174 -1.61 -2.10 6.15
CA VAL A 174 -1.22 -3.21 7.04
C VAL A 174 -0.01 -3.91 6.46
N CYS A 175 1.12 -3.86 7.19
CA CYS A 175 2.33 -4.62 6.86
C CYS A 175 2.29 -5.99 7.54
N VAL A 176 2.46 -7.04 6.76
CA VAL A 176 2.40 -8.43 7.24
C VAL A 176 3.71 -9.17 7.02
N HIS A 177 4.05 -10.08 7.94
CA HIS A 177 5.01 -11.15 7.75
C HIS A 177 4.48 -12.39 8.49
N LEU A 178 3.91 -13.33 7.73
CA LEU A 178 3.23 -14.49 8.29
C LEU A 178 4.19 -15.67 8.49
N SER A 179 3.73 -16.67 9.25
CA SER A 179 4.52 -17.84 9.61
C SER A 179 4.80 -18.77 8.43
N LEU A 180 5.91 -19.53 8.53
CA LEU A 180 6.26 -20.58 7.59
C LEU A 180 5.33 -21.78 7.67
N ARG A 181 4.78 -22.08 8.86
CA ARG A 181 3.85 -23.19 9.06
C ARG A 181 2.45 -22.82 8.57
N GLU A 182 1.86 -23.67 7.74
CA GLU A 182 0.55 -23.43 7.14
C GLU A 182 -0.58 -23.27 8.18
N GLU A 183 -0.60 -24.13 9.19
CA GLU A 183 -1.58 -24.05 10.28
C GLU A 183 -1.54 -22.70 10.99
N HIS A 184 -0.32 -22.20 11.29
CA HIS A 184 -0.14 -20.89 11.91
C HIS A 184 -0.59 -19.77 10.97
N ARG A 185 -0.25 -19.84 9.66
CA ARG A 185 -0.69 -18.84 8.68
C ARG A 185 -2.20 -18.74 8.57
N THR A 186 -2.91 -19.88 8.55
CA THR A 186 -4.36 -19.88 8.50
C THR A 186 -4.95 -19.10 9.67
N LEU A 187 -4.50 -19.38 10.90
CA LEU A 187 -4.94 -18.66 12.09
C LEU A 187 -4.53 -17.18 12.07
N GLN A 188 -3.36 -16.86 11.52
CA GLN A 188 -2.90 -15.47 11.38
C GLN A 188 -3.71 -14.70 10.34
N MET A 189 -4.14 -15.35 9.26
CA MET A 189 -5.06 -14.74 8.28
C MET A 189 -6.45 -14.50 8.87
N ASP A 190 -6.96 -15.41 9.72
CA ASP A 190 -8.20 -15.17 10.47
C ASP A 190 -8.08 -13.93 11.38
N LYS A 191 -6.96 -13.83 12.13
CA LYS A 191 -6.66 -12.65 12.95
C LYS A 191 -6.55 -11.36 12.12
N LEU A 192 -5.99 -11.43 10.91
CA LEU A 192 -5.93 -10.30 9.97
C LEU A 192 -7.35 -9.90 9.52
N CYS A 193 -8.20 -10.85 9.16
CA CYS A 193 -9.59 -10.57 8.82
C CYS A 193 -10.35 -9.93 10.00
N ASP A 194 -10.14 -10.42 11.21
CA ASP A 194 -10.74 -9.87 12.43
C ASP A 194 -10.27 -8.43 12.73
N LEU A 195 -8.96 -8.17 12.57
CA LEU A 195 -8.39 -6.82 12.70
C LEU A 195 -9.08 -5.88 11.70
N ILE A 196 -9.14 -6.27 10.43
CA ILE A 196 -9.74 -5.46 9.37
C ILE A 196 -11.22 -5.16 9.68
N LYS A 197 -11.99 -6.17 10.10
CA LYS A 197 -13.40 -5.99 10.46
C LYS A 197 -13.61 -5.06 11.66
N LYS A 198 -12.70 -5.10 12.64
CA LYS A 198 -12.82 -4.32 13.88
C LYS A 198 -12.30 -2.89 13.78
N GLN A 199 -11.24 -2.67 13.00
CA GLN A 199 -10.49 -1.42 13.03
C GLN A 199 -10.51 -0.64 11.72
N VAL A 200 -10.84 -1.27 10.59
CA VAL A 200 -10.84 -0.57 9.28
C VAL A 200 -12.28 -0.29 8.86
N PRO A 201 -12.70 0.98 8.77
CA PRO A 201 -14.04 1.32 8.30
C PRO A 201 -14.37 0.65 6.97
N VAL A 202 -15.63 0.23 6.79
CA VAL A 202 -16.03 -0.56 5.61
C VAL A 202 -15.72 0.17 4.29
N GLN A 203 -15.87 1.50 4.26
CA GLN A 203 -15.65 2.32 3.07
C GLN A 203 -14.22 2.85 2.94
N ALA A 204 -13.37 2.65 3.97
CA ALA A 204 -12.00 3.15 3.90
C ALA A 204 -11.15 2.36 2.89
N PRO A 205 -10.29 3.04 2.13
CA PRO A 205 -9.30 2.37 1.30
C PRO A 205 -8.30 1.63 2.19
N LEU A 206 -7.96 0.40 1.80
CA LEU A 206 -7.05 -0.46 2.54
C LEU A 206 -6.03 -1.10 1.61
N ILE A 207 -4.77 -1.08 2.02
CA ILE A 207 -3.66 -1.82 1.41
C ILE A 207 -3.09 -2.78 2.45
N VAL A 208 -3.01 -4.06 2.12
CA VAL A 208 -2.31 -5.08 2.92
C VAL A 208 -1.17 -5.62 2.09
N ALA A 209 0.07 -5.44 2.56
CA ALA A 209 1.24 -5.85 1.80
C ALA A 209 2.31 -6.49 2.69
N GLY A 210 3.10 -7.39 2.11
CA GLY A 210 4.20 -8.04 2.81
C GLY A 210 4.46 -9.47 2.38
N ASP A 211 5.18 -10.17 3.24
CA ASP A 211 5.51 -11.58 3.10
C ASP A 211 4.43 -12.45 3.75
N PHE A 212 3.63 -13.08 2.93
CA PHE A 212 2.56 -13.98 3.38
C PHE A 212 3.03 -15.42 3.59
N ASN A 213 4.22 -15.78 3.10
CA ASN A 213 4.73 -17.14 3.13
C ASN A 213 3.74 -18.19 2.57
N ASP A 214 2.79 -17.75 1.72
CA ASP A 214 1.68 -18.55 1.22
C ASP A 214 1.97 -19.12 -0.18
N TRP A 215 2.87 -20.10 -0.26
CA TRP A 215 3.17 -20.79 -1.53
C TRP A 215 2.02 -21.67 -2.06
N ARG A 216 1.01 -21.98 -1.23
CA ARG A 216 -0.18 -22.77 -1.61
C ARG A 216 -1.37 -21.94 -2.04
N HIS A 217 -1.25 -20.60 -2.01
CA HIS A 217 -2.25 -19.62 -2.45
C HIS A 217 -3.58 -19.67 -1.69
N ARG A 218 -3.60 -20.13 -0.45
CA ARG A 218 -4.82 -20.19 0.38
C ARG A 218 -5.29 -18.81 0.82
N ALA A 219 -4.36 -17.86 0.97
CA ALA A 219 -4.66 -16.49 1.32
C ALA A 219 -5.61 -15.81 0.32
N LEU A 220 -5.58 -16.18 -0.95
CA LEU A 220 -6.44 -15.57 -1.97
C LEU A 220 -7.92 -15.71 -1.63
N THR A 221 -8.38 -16.93 -1.36
CA THR A 221 -9.78 -17.20 -1.02
C THR A 221 -10.12 -16.68 0.38
N GLN A 222 -9.30 -17.01 1.37
CA GLN A 222 -9.56 -16.66 2.78
C GLN A 222 -9.67 -15.14 2.99
N LEU A 223 -8.80 -14.33 2.36
CA LEU A 223 -8.81 -12.88 2.49
C LEU A 223 -9.90 -12.22 1.63
N ALA A 224 -10.22 -12.79 0.46
CA ALA A 224 -11.32 -12.30 -0.37
C ALA A 224 -12.67 -12.49 0.36
N GLU A 225 -12.92 -13.68 0.89
CA GLU A 225 -14.17 -14.00 1.61
C GLU A 225 -14.22 -13.36 3.01
N GLY A 226 -13.08 -13.37 3.73
CA GLY A 226 -13.00 -12.89 5.10
C GLY A 226 -12.96 -11.37 5.27
N ALA A 227 -12.38 -10.64 4.31
CA ALA A 227 -12.12 -9.21 4.43
C ALA A 227 -12.38 -8.38 3.17
N GLY A 228 -12.86 -8.99 2.07
CA GLY A 228 -13.12 -8.32 0.80
C GLY A 228 -11.84 -7.82 0.10
N LEU A 229 -10.70 -8.48 0.33
CA LEU A 229 -9.41 -8.11 -0.23
C LEU A 229 -9.18 -8.74 -1.60
N HIS A 230 -8.67 -7.96 -2.55
CA HIS A 230 -8.30 -8.41 -3.90
C HIS A 230 -6.79 -8.31 -4.09
N GLU A 231 -6.16 -9.39 -4.58
CA GLU A 231 -4.71 -9.41 -4.83
C GLU A 231 -4.38 -8.75 -6.17
N VAL A 232 -3.49 -7.75 -6.13
CA VAL A 232 -3.23 -6.85 -7.26
C VAL A 232 -2.64 -7.56 -8.48
N PHE A 233 -1.72 -8.53 -8.29
CA PHE A 233 -1.14 -9.30 -9.40
C PHE A 233 -2.12 -10.32 -9.97
N VAL A 234 -2.98 -10.91 -9.14
CA VAL A 234 -4.04 -11.82 -9.61
C VAL A 234 -5.05 -11.06 -10.45
N THR A 235 -5.46 -9.86 -10.02
CA THR A 235 -6.36 -9.02 -10.78
C THR A 235 -5.78 -8.62 -12.15
N ALA A 236 -4.48 -8.28 -12.18
CA ALA A 236 -3.82 -7.83 -13.41
C ALA A 236 -3.36 -8.97 -14.33
N ASN A 237 -2.91 -10.10 -13.78
CA ASN A 237 -2.17 -11.14 -14.52
C ASN A 237 -2.79 -12.55 -14.39
N GLY A 238 -3.85 -12.72 -13.60
CA GLY A 238 -4.49 -14.01 -13.32
C GLY A 238 -3.76 -14.89 -12.29
N HIS A 239 -2.63 -14.46 -11.78
CA HIS A 239 -1.85 -15.21 -10.79
C HIS A 239 -0.95 -14.30 -9.94
N PRO A 240 -0.62 -14.70 -8.69
CA PRO A 240 0.31 -13.96 -7.84
C PRO A 240 1.73 -13.93 -8.41
N ALA A 241 2.49 -12.91 -8.01
CA ALA A 241 3.89 -12.75 -8.39
C ALA A 241 4.80 -13.84 -7.81
N ARG A 242 5.83 -14.26 -8.54
CA ARG A 242 6.93 -15.07 -8.01
C ARG A 242 7.99 -14.14 -7.44
N THR A 243 8.39 -14.36 -6.18
CA THR A 243 9.27 -13.45 -5.46
C THR A 243 10.48 -14.15 -4.83
N PHE A 244 10.40 -15.44 -4.52
CA PHE A 244 11.46 -16.15 -3.80
C PHE A 244 11.98 -17.39 -4.58
N PRO A 245 13.29 -17.67 -4.54
CA PRO A 245 14.37 -16.77 -4.13
C PRO A 245 14.63 -15.69 -5.21
N ALA A 246 15.02 -14.48 -4.83
CA ALA A 246 15.13 -13.32 -5.74
C ALA A 246 16.03 -13.55 -6.97
N ARG A 247 17.05 -14.43 -6.88
CA ARG A 247 17.93 -14.76 -8.01
C ARG A 247 17.23 -15.55 -9.11
N ARG A 248 16.27 -16.40 -8.75
CA ARG A 248 15.46 -17.23 -9.65
C ARG A 248 14.09 -17.48 -9.02
N PRO A 249 13.16 -16.53 -9.11
CA PRO A 249 11.90 -16.61 -8.41
C PRO A 249 11.04 -17.80 -8.83
N LEU A 250 10.73 -18.67 -7.87
CA LEU A 250 9.91 -19.87 -8.03
C LEU A 250 8.66 -19.81 -7.15
N LEU A 251 8.81 -19.41 -5.89
CA LEU A 251 7.73 -19.33 -4.92
C LEU A 251 7.07 -17.95 -4.95
N ARG A 252 5.79 -17.92 -4.62
CA ARG A 252 4.93 -16.73 -4.59
C ARG A 252 4.62 -16.38 -3.15
N LEU A 253 5.55 -15.74 -2.45
CA LEU A 253 5.47 -15.49 -1.01
C LEU A 253 4.92 -14.09 -0.70
N ASP A 254 5.38 -13.08 -1.44
CA ASP A 254 5.01 -11.69 -1.20
C ASP A 254 3.74 -11.30 -1.98
N ARG A 255 2.91 -10.42 -1.40
CA ARG A 255 1.61 -10.00 -1.93
C ARG A 255 1.35 -8.52 -1.71
N ILE A 256 0.49 -7.98 -2.55
CA ILE A 256 -0.18 -6.69 -2.36
C ILE A 256 -1.68 -6.91 -2.55
N TYR A 257 -2.46 -6.71 -1.51
CA TYR A 257 -3.91 -6.76 -1.53
C TYR A 257 -4.50 -5.37 -1.35
N VAL A 258 -5.67 -5.13 -1.94
CA VAL A 258 -6.41 -3.88 -1.81
C VAL A 258 -7.89 -4.14 -1.53
N ARG A 259 -8.55 -3.17 -0.85
CA ARG A 259 -9.99 -3.05 -0.69
C ARG A 259 -10.37 -1.58 -0.84
N ASN A 260 -11.49 -1.29 -1.52
CA ASN A 260 -11.93 0.06 -1.88
C ASN A 260 -10.84 0.90 -2.57
N ALA A 261 -10.01 0.23 -3.37
CA ALA A 261 -8.92 0.80 -4.13
C ALA A 261 -8.60 -0.12 -5.32
N ILE A 262 -7.97 0.42 -6.36
CA ILE A 262 -7.64 -0.32 -7.57
C ILE A 262 -6.13 -0.35 -7.78
N GLY A 263 -5.57 -1.56 -7.89
CA GLY A 263 -4.15 -1.74 -8.19
C GLY A 263 -3.85 -1.67 -9.68
N HIS A 264 -2.92 -0.80 -10.04
CA HIS A 264 -2.45 -0.62 -11.41
C HIS A 264 -0.96 -0.91 -11.54
N LYS A 265 -0.54 -1.34 -12.74
CA LYS A 265 0.86 -1.52 -13.12
C LYS A 265 1.69 -2.32 -12.09
N PRO A 266 1.20 -3.49 -11.60
CA PRO A 266 1.97 -4.29 -10.68
C PRO A 266 3.25 -4.77 -11.36
N SER A 267 4.36 -4.72 -10.63
CA SER A 267 5.67 -5.13 -11.13
C SER A 267 6.50 -5.84 -10.06
N VAL A 268 7.11 -6.95 -10.47
CA VAL A 268 8.22 -7.54 -9.72
C VAL A 268 9.47 -6.76 -10.13
N LEU A 269 10.21 -6.23 -9.17
CA LEU A 269 11.38 -5.42 -9.48
C LEU A 269 12.49 -6.25 -10.12
N PRO A 270 13.33 -5.63 -11.00
CA PRO A 270 14.28 -6.34 -11.81
C PRO A 270 15.34 -7.06 -10.96
N ARG A 271 15.83 -8.20 -11.44
CA ARG A 271 16.81 -9.01 -10.72
C ARG A 271 18.03 -8.21 -10.21
N LYS A 272 18.55 -7.27 -11.00
CA LYS A 272 19.62 -6.37 -10.58
C LYS A 272 19.03 -5.00 -10.26
N PRO A 273 19.36 -4.39 -9.09
CA PRO A 273 20.31 -4.89 -8.07
C PRO A 273 19.69 -5.85 -7.04
N TRP A 274 18.36 -6.07 -7.05
CA TRP A 274 17.57 -6.62 -5.96
C TRP A 274 18.00 -8.02 -5.49
N SER A 275 18.43 -8.89 -6.40
CA SER A 275 18.90 -10.24 -6.04
C SER A 275 20.22 -10.27 -5.24
N HIS A 276 20.85 -9.12 -5.02
CA HIS A 276 21.99 -8.94 -4.12
C HIS A 276 21.59 -8.23 -2.82
N LEU A 277 20.43 -7.57 -2.81
CA LEU A 277 19.97 -6.73 -1.71
C LEU A 277 18.95 -7.45 -0.80
N SER A 278 18.34 -8.51 -1.30
CA SER A 278 17.44 -9.36 -0.55
C SER A 278 17.35 -10.75 -1.20
N ASP A 279 16.93 -11.74 -0.45
CA ASP A 279 16.54 -13.06 -0.96
C ASP A 279 15.10 -13.08 -1.49
N HIS A 280 14.31 -12.03 -1.24
CA HIS A 280 13.01 -11.76 -1.85
C HIS A 280 13.09 -10.72 -2.96
N ALA A 281 12.40 -10.94 -4.09
CA ALA A 281 12.22 -9.93 -5.12
C ALA A 281 11.10 -8.97 -4.69
N PRO A 282 11.36 -7.65 -4.63
CA PRO A 282 10.35 -6.71 -4.20
C PRO A 282 9.19 -6.57 -5.19
N LEU A 283 8.01 -6.24 -4.66
CA LEU A 283 6.82 -5.93 -5.44
C LEU A 283 6.51 -4.45 -5.37
N ALA A 284 6.14 -3.86 -6.50
CA ALA A 284 5.64 -2.50 -6.59
C ALA A 284 4.32 -2.44 -7.36
N ALA A 285 3.46 -1.48 -7.01
CA ALA A 285 2.23 -1.19 -7.73
C ALA A 285 1.85 0.28 -7.54
N VAL A 286 1.00 0.79 -8.42
CA VAL A 286 0.30 2.06 -8.25
C VAL A 286 -1.11 1.73 -7.78
N ILE A 287 -1.54 2.31 -6.67
CA ILE A 287 -2.87 2.09 -6.09
C ILE A 287 -3.67 3.38 -6.26
N GLU A 288 -4.77 3.28 -6.96
CA GLU A 288 -5.76 4.34 -7.11
C GLU A 288 -6.78 4.23 -5.98
N LEU A 289 -6.95 5.33 -5.24
CA LEU A 289 -7.81 5.41 -4.06
C LEU A 289 -9.16 6.02 -4.41
#